data_f6b336d260d21de5db13b3196a7738dd
#
_entry.id   f6b336d260d21de5db13b3196a7738dd
#
_cell.length_a   1.000
_cell.length_b   1.000
_cell.length_c   1.000
_cell.angle_alpha   90.00
_cell.angle_beta   90.00
_cell.angle_gamma   90.00
#
_symmetry.space_group_name_H-M   'P 1'
#
loop_
_entity.id
_entity.type
_entity.pdbx_description
1 polymer ?
#
loop_
_entity_poly.entity_id
_entity_poly.type
_entity_poly.pdbx_seq_one_letter_code
_entity_poly.pdbx_strand_id
1 'polypeptide(L)'
;MKNKLFKISLVLLTSITFLSSCNVYKIINNEEVLKTNKEQPFELEGNKMYVNVVIENGVEEKLIFDTGATKNILFDTLLIPNYSSKQKVNFGKTKLPDGSAVKNSLVAVNMKSQMFDFKNYATGVLHHSSSNCRENSKKGLIGSYPLPILFNGGLLQFDFDEQKIVFLEKSELETRKLMGFKEVKTKFIKSNSHFLVYLTINGVEEPFLFDTGNSSFPIIVSSKSEIKSELPFSEYDGALLSLANGKHNNANNLIKLNSSFKIADETYETAYLKTSTFEGDYNNIGTAFIKNFNWIVDYDLQKVYFKRNSIQLSSPTISSFEFDYKVFADPTNELRIITKRKGLSTFQLNDKILSVNGVLIDKENICEYEQLLNKNKKWDNFEIKTKK
;
A
#
# COMPACT_ATOMS: atom_id res chain seq x y z
N MET A 1 -53.04 19.55 7.45
CA MET A 1 -51.77 19.56 8.23
C MET A 1 -50.69 18.61 7.73
N LYS A 2 -50.98 17.39 7.26
CA LYS A 2 -49.96 16.41 6.80
C LYS A 2 -49.07 16.89 5.66
N ASN A 3 -49.57 17.68 4.71
CA ASN A 3 -48.77 18.15 3.56
C ASN A 3 -47.77 19.27 3.88
N LYS A 4 -47.94 20.02 4.97
CA LYS A 4 -47.00 21.07 5.38
C LYS A 4 -45.80 20.46 6.11
N LEU A 5 -46.01 19.44 6.94
CA LEU A 5 -44.91 18.73 7.63
C LEU A 5 -43.99 17.97 6.65
N PHE A 6 -44.57 17.38 5.61
CA PHE A 6 -43.76 16.68 4.58
C PHE A 6 -42.89 17.63 3.75
N LYS A 7 -43.42 18.84 3.42
CA LYS A 7 -42.60 19.85 2.71
C LYS A 7 -41.48 20.43 3.57
N ILE A 8 -41.72 20.63 4.86
CA ILE A 8 -40.71 21.13 5.80
C ILE A 8 -39.62 20.06 6.00
N SER A 9 -39.99 18.80 6.14
CA SER A 9 -39.03 17.70 6.26
C SER A 9 -38.16 17.52 4.98
N LEU A 10 -38.74 17.68 3.79
CA LEU A 10 -38.04 17.60 2.54
C LEU A 10 -37.05 18.77 2.34
N VAL A 11 -37.47 19.99 2.73
CA VAL A 11 -36.56 21.18 2.65
C VAL A 11 -35.43 21.08 3.67
N LEU A 12 -35.66 20.54 4.87
CA LEU A 12 -34.59 20.29 5.84
C LEU A 12 -33.62 19.22 5.36
N LEU A 13 -34.13 18.13 4.74
CA LEU A 13 -33.27 17.07 4.20
C LEU A 13 -32.39 17.56 3.04
N THR A 14 -32.95 18.37 2.16
CA THR A 14 -32.19 18.97 1.04
C THR A 14 -31.17 19.99 1.54
N SER A 15 -31.51 20.82 2.55
CA SER A 15 -30.55 21.79 3.10
C SER A 15 -29.38 21.14 3.82
N ILE A 16 -29.57 20.01 4.50
CA ILE A 16 -28.47 19.26 5.15
C ILE A 16 -27.54 18.63 4.13
N THR A 17 -28.06 18.13 3.01
CA THR A 17 -27.24 17.59 1.91
C THR A 17 -26.47 18.69 1.19
N PHE A 18 -27.03 19.87 1.02
CA PHE A 18 -26.35 21.05 0.43
C PHE A 18 -25.22 21.57 1.34
N LEU A 19 -25.41 21.60 2.65
CA LEU A 19 -24.38 22.08 3.59
C LEU A 19 -23.16 21.15 3.65
N SER A 20 -23.36 19.83 3.60
CA SER A 20 -22.26 18.87 3.54
C SER A 20 -21.52 18.92 2.19
N SER A 21 -22.22 19.13 1.08
CA SER A 21 -21.60 19.30 -0.25
C SER A 21 -20.80 20.60 -0.37
N CYS A 22 -21.28 21.71 0.25
CA CYS A 22 -20.54 22.98 0.27
C CYS A 22 -19.20 22.87 1.00
N ASN A 23 -19.11 22.08 2.07
CA ASN A 23 -17.87 21.91 2.82
C ASN A 23 -16.84 21.04 2.05
N VAL A 24 -17.28 19.97 1.39
CA VAL A 24 -16.43 19.19 0.48
C VAL A 24 -15.94 20.07 -0.66
N TYR A 25 -16.83 20.83 -1.27
CA TYR A 25 -16.51 21.73 -2.36
C TYR A 25 -15.48 22.80 -1.96
N LYS A 26 -15.57 23.38 -0.76
CA LYS A 26 -14.59 24.35 -0.25
C LYS A 26 -13.19 23.74 -0.06
N ILE A 27 -13.10 22.49 0.41
CA ILE A 27 -11.82 21.81 0.59
C ILE A 27 -11.20 21.52 -0.78
N ILE A 28 -11.98 20.96 -1.72
CA ILE A 28 -11.47 20.53 -3.03
C ILE A 28 -11.12 21.72 -3.94
N ASN A 29 -11.91 22.80 -3.92
CA ASN A 29 -11.68 23.94 -4.82
C ASN A 29 -10.49 24.85 -4.45
N ASN A 30 -9.93 24.68 -3.26
CA ASN A 30 -8.76 25.45 -2.84
C ASN A 30 -7.46 24.64 -2.92
N GLU A 31 -7.52 23.45 -3.52
CA GLU A 31 -6.34 22.60 -3.72
C GLU A 31 -5.41 23.20 -4.78
N GLU A 32 -4.15 23.35 -4.42
CA GLU A 32 -3.09 23.61 -5.39
C GLU A 32 -2.08 22.47 -5.37
N VAL A 33 -1.70 22.03 -6.55
CA VAL A 33 -0.63 21.05 -6.77
C VAL A 33 0.43 21.68 -7.65
N LEU A 34 1.57 22.00 -7.07
CA LEU A 34 2.65 22.68 -7.76
C LEU A 34 3.87 21.75 -7.86
N LYS A 35 4.46 21.69 -9.04
CA LYS A 35 5.77 21.08 -9.22
C LYS A 35 6.85 22.12 -8.93
N THR A 36 7.70 21.87 -7.97
CA THR A 36 8.75 22.80 -7.50
C THR A 36 10.13 22.47 -8.05
N ASN A 37 10.36 21.18 -8.38
CA ASN A 37 11.63 20.72 -8.93
C ASN A 37 11.40 19.54 -9.90
N LYS A 38 12.46 19.12 -10.61
CA LYS A 38 12.43 18.00 -11.54
C LYS A 38 12.72 16.64 -10.86
N GLU A 39 13.27 16.62 -9.65
CA GLU A 39 13.69 15.41 -8.97
C GLU A 39 13.20 15.35 -7.52
N GLN A 40 12.84 14.13 -7.07
CA GLN A 40 12.49 13.80 -5.70
C GLN A 40 13.25 12.55 -5.28
N PRO A 41 14.25 12.67 -4.41
CA PRO A 41 14.89 11.51 -3.80
C PRO A 41 13.90 10.68 -2.99
N PHE A 42 14.08 9.37 -2.98
CA PHE A 42 13.36 8.46 -2.09
C PHE A 42 14.32 7.48 -1.42
N GLU A 43 13.90 6.94 -0.29
CA GLU A 43 14.62 5.90 0.43
C GLU A 43 13.86 4.58 0.35
N LEU A 44 14.57 3.46 0.16
CA LEU A 44 14.00 2.12 0.21
C LEU A 44 14.32 1.47 1.56
N GLU A 45 13.30 1.30 2.40
CA GLU A 45 13.42 0.58 3.66
C GLU A 45 12.51 -0.65 3.65
N GLY A 46 13.10 -1.85 3.60
CA GLY A 46 12.34 -3.09 3.58
C GLY A 46 11.26 -3.16 2.49
N ASN A 47 11.57 -2.77 1.27
CA ASN A 47 10.66 -2.63 0.12
C ASN A 47 9.58 -1.54 0.29
N LYS A 48 9.72 -0.61 1.20
CA LYS A 48 8.86 0.59 1.26
C LYS A 48 9.61 1.76 0.65
N MET A 49 8.94 2.49 -0.21
CA MET A 49 9.47 3.68 -0.86
C MET A 49 9.04 4.92 -0.07
N TYR A 50 9.99 5.58 0.61
CA TYR A 50 9.73 6.75 1.42
C TYR A 50 10.20 8.02 0.75
N VAL A 51 9.43 9.10 0.90
CA VAL A 51 9.82 10.46 0.51
C VAL A 51 9.76 11.36 1.73
N ASN A 52 10.72 12.28 1.84
CA ASN A 52 10.73 13.29 2.90
C ASN A 52 9.77 14.42 2.55
N VAL A 53 8.90 14.76 3.48
CA VAL A 53 7.83 15.75 3.32
C VAL A 53 7.77 16.64 4.54
N VAL A 54 7.66 17.93 4.32
CA VAL A 54 7.32 18.91 5.36
C VAL A 54 5.81 19.06 5.39
N ILE A 55 5.19 18.76 6.52
CA ILE A 55 3.74 18.84 6.72
C ILE A 55 3.43 20.12 7.49
N GLU A 56 2.43 20.88 7.00
CA GLU A 56 2.00 22.16 7.56
C GLU A 56 3.21 23.11 7.82
N ASN A 57 3.39 23.60 9.02
CA ASN A 57 4.37 24.62 9.36
C ASN A 57 5.71 24.03 9.88
N GLY A 58 6.16 22.92 9.32
CA GLY A 58 7.54 22.50 9.57
C GLY A 58 7.72 21.15 10.26
N VAL A 59 6.70 20.31 10.31
CA VAL A 59 6.86 18.89 10.73
C VAL A 59 7.45 18.11 9.58
N GLU A 60 8.71 17.71 9.69
CA GLU A 60 9.39 16.84 8.72
C GLU A 60 9.07 15.38 9.02
N GLU A 61 8.58 14.65 7.99
CA GLU A 61 8.21 13.25 8.11
C GLU A 61 8.54 12.47 6.83
N LYS A 62 8.81 11.18 7.01
CA LYS A 62 8.91 10.23 5.91
C LYS A 62 7.54 9.64 5.61
N LEU A 63 6.98 9.93 4.45
CA LEU A 63 5.74 9.34 3.98
C LEU A 63 5.99 8.28 2.91
N ILE A 64 5.16 7.23 2.89
CA ILE A 64 5.22 6.22 1.85
C ILE A 64 4.71 6.83 0.54
N PHE A 65 5.46 6.67 -0.54
CA PHE A 65 4.98 6.97 -1.88
C PHE A 65 4.23 5.74 -2.41
N ASP A 66 2.91 5.85 -2.50
CA ASP A 66 2.00 4.71 -2.69
C ASP A 66 1.13 4.92 -3.94
N THR A 67 1.57 4.35 -5.06
CA THR A 67 0.82 4.43 -6.34
C THR A 67 -0.44 3.55 -6.35
N GLY A 68 -0.61 2.64 -5.39
CA GLY A 68 -1.82 1.83 -5.20
C GLY A 68 -2.90 2.55 -4.38
N ALA A 69 -2.55 3.60 -3.66
CA ALA A 69 -3.50 4.45 -2.97
C ALA A 69 -3.95 5.62 -3.86
N THR A 70 -5.22 5.96 -3.83
CA THR A 70 -5.74 7.07 -4.64
C THR A 70 -5.38 8.43 -4.05
N LYS A 71 -5.53 8.61 -2.73
CA LYS A 71 -5.38 9.89 -2.04
C LYS A 71 -4.22 9.87 -1.06
N ASN A 72 -3.72 11.06 -0.73
CA ASN A 72 -2.83 11.22 0.41
C ASN A 72 -3.60 10.87 1.69
N ILE A 73 -2.92 10.16 2.60
CA ILE A 73 -3.51 9.73 3.88
C ILE A 73 -2.50 9.97 4.99
N LEU A 74 -2.94 10.57 6.09
CA LEU A 74 -2.18 10.64 7.34
C LEU A 74 -2.83 9.70 8.36
N PHE A 75 -2.00 8.91 9.04
CA PHE A 75 -2.45 7.96 10.07
C PHE A 75 -2.34 8.53 11.48
N ASP A 76 -1.63 9.65 11.63
CA ASP A 76 -1.41 10.32 12.91
C ASP A 76 -1.93 11.75 12.84
N THR A 77 -2.91 12.06 13.68
CA THR A 77 -3.49 13.41 13.76
C THR A 77 -2.56 14.43 14.37
N LEU A 78 -1.51 13.99 15.11
CA LEU A 78 -0.50 14.88 15.67
C LEU A 78 0.34 15.56 14.60
N LEU A 79 0.42 15.00 13.40
CA LEU A 79 1.07 15.62 12.25
C LEU A 79 0.34 16.86 11.73
N ILE A 80 -0.89 17.08 12.16
CA ILE A 80 -1.73 18.20 11.72
C ILE A 80 -1.94 19.14 12.90
N PRO A 81 -1.18 20.25 12.99
CA PRO A 81 -1.37 21.24 14.05
C PRO A 81 -2.83 21.72 14.08
N ASN A 82 -3.35 21.85 15.30
CA ASN A 82 -4.74 22.27 15.53
C ASN A 82 -5.79 21.39 14.83
N TYR A 83 -5.51 20.09 14.66
CA TYR A 83 -6.43 19.15 13.99
C TYR A 83 -7.86 19.22 14.54
N SER A 84 -8.02 19.42 15.85
CA SER A 84 -9.33 19.51 16.50
C SER A 84 -10.20 20.67 15.97
N SER A 85 -9.57 21.80 15.64
CA SER A 85 -10.24 23.00 15.12
C SER A 85 -10.31 23.11 13.61
N LYS A 86 -9.59 22.25 12.86
CA LYS A 86 -9.67 22.24 11.40
C LYS A 86 -11.05 21.80 10.91
N GLN A 87 -11.49 22.39 9.81
CA GLN A 87 -12.70 21.94 9.13
C GLN A 87 -12.50 20.52 8.63
N LYS A 88 -13.38 19.62 9.05
CA LYS A 88 -13.39 18.20 8.68
C LYS A 88 -14.64 17.85 7.93
N VAL A 89 -14.49 17.04 6.92
CA VAL A 89 -15.62 16.45 6.21
C VAL A 89 -15.55 14.95 6.35
N ASN A 90 -16.61 14.35 6.89
CA ASN A 90 -16.75 12.91 6.87
C ASN A 90 -16.95 12.46 5.42
N PHE A 91 -15.90 11.86 4.85
CA PHE A 91 -15.89 11.45 3.44
C PHE A 91 -16.34 10.00 3.24
N GLY A 92 -17.14 9.49 4.17
CA GLY A 92 -17.66 8.13 4.09
C GLY A 92 -16.64 7.08 4.54
N LYS A 93 -16.48 6.03 3.76
CA LYS A 93 -15.57 4.91 4.06
C LYS A 93 -14.61 4.67 2.93
N THR A 94 -13.32 4.54 3.24
CA THR A 94 -12.33 4.02 2.29
C THR A 94 -12.44 2.51 2.25
N LYS A 95 -12.67 1.96 1.06
CA LYS A 95 -12.66 0.51 0.84
C LYS A 95 -11.22 0.03 0.79
N LEU A 96 -10.92 -1.01 1.55
CA LEU A 96 -9.62 -1.64 1.59
C LEU A 96 -9.56 -2.85 0.62
N PRO A 97 -8.35 -3.33 0.28
CA PRO A 97 -8.17 -4.45 -0.65
C PRO A 97 -8.87 -5.76 -0.25
N ASP A 98 -9.19 -5.94 1.03
CA ASP A 98 -9.92 -7.11 1.56
C ASP A 98 -11.45 -6.93 1.53
N GLY A 99 -11.95 -5.85 0.89
CA GLY A 99 -13.37 -5.53 0.85
C GLY A 99 -13.89 -4.82 2.11
N SER A 100 -13.12 -4.77 3.21
CA SER A 100 -13.49 -4.02 4.41
C SER A 100 -13.47 -2.50 4.15
N ALA A 101 -14.11 -1.73 5.03
CA ALA A 101 -14.16 -0.29 4.87
C ALA A 101 -13.85 0.44 6.18
N VAL A 102 -13.02 1.48 6.10
CA VAL A 102 -12.61 2.32 7.23
C VAL A 102 -13.21 3.71 7.07
N LYS A 103 -13.75 4.24 8.17
CA LYS A 103 -14.20 5.64 8.21
C LYS A 103 -13.00 6.55 8.02
N ASN A 104 -13.13 7.54 7.16
CA ASN A 104 -12.13 8.58 6.99
C ASN A 104 -12.75 9.98 7.10
N SER A 105 -11.91 10.92 7.47
CA SER A 105 -12.21 12.35 7.39
C SER A 105 -11.28 12.97 6.37
N LEU A 106 -11.78 13.90 5.56
CA LEU A 106 -10.96 14.77 4.73
C LEU A 106 -10.65 16.05 5.47
N VAL A 107 -9.41 16.46 5.39
CA VAL A 107 -8.90 17.72 5.95
C VAL A 107 -7.99 18.37 4.90
N ALA A 108 -8.05 19.69 4.77
CA ALA A 108 -7.09 20.45 3.98
C ALA A 108 -5.74 20.46 4.71
N VAL A 109 -4.68 19.99 4.04
CA VAL A 109 -3.32 19.91 4.60
C VAL A 109 -2.33 20.46 3.59
N ASN A 110 -1.36 21.24 4.07
CA ASN A 110 -0.21 21.66 3.26
C ASN A 110 0.90 20.62 3.41
N MET A 111 1.45 20.16 2.30
CA MET A 111 2.57 19.22 2.28
C MET A 111 3.57 19.64 1.22
N LYS A 112 4.84 19.72 1.57
CA LYS A 112 5.90 20.12 0.66
C LYS A 112 7.04 19.11 0.69
N SER A 113 7.51 18.74 -0.49
CA SER A 113 8.74 17.98 -0.68
C SER A 113 9.69 18.73 -1.60
N GLN A 114 10.76 18.09 -2.00
CA GLN A 114 11.67 18.68 -2.99
C GLN A 114 10.97 18.92 -4.34
N MET A 115 10.14 18.00 -4.82
CA MET A 115 9.51 18.04 -6.15
C MET A 115 8.14 18.71 -6.15
N PHE A 116 7.37 18.65 -5.08
CA PHE A 116 6.00 19.11 -5.05
C PHE A 116 5.69 20.01 -3.85
N ASP A 117 4.72 20.89 -4.05
CA ASP A 117 4.11 21.71 -3.00
C ASP A 117 2.58 21.57 -3.13
N PHE A 118 1.98 20.90 -2.17
CA PHE A 118 0.54 20.70 -2.06
C PHE A 118 0.00 21.73 -1.06
N LYS A 119 -0.84 22.64 -1.52
CA LYS A 119 -1.49 23.64 -0.66
C LYS A 119 -2.97 23.32 -0.51
N ASN A 120 -3.45 23.36 0.72
CA ASN A 120 -4.84 23.06 1.07
C ASN A 120 -5.34 21.73 0.48
N TYR A 121 -4.45 20.76 0.30
CA TYR A 121 -4.75 19.51 -0.38
C TYR A 121 -5.63 18.60 0.48
N ALA A 122 -6.73 18.08 -0.12
CA ALA A 122 -7.67 17.19 0.56
C ALA A 122 -7.02 15.86 0.92
N THR A 123 -6.59 15.75 2.15
CA THR A 123 -5.87 14.60 2.70
C THR A 123 -6.81 13.80 3.58
N GLY A 124 -6.84 12.48 3.36
CA GLY A 124 -7.54 11.55 4.23
C GLY A 124 -6.86 11.43 5.59
N VAL A 125 -7.63 11.38 6.65
CA VAL A 125 -7.13 11.05 7.98
C VAL A 125 -7.79 9.75 8.41
N LEU A 126 -6.99 8.71 8.58
CA LEU A 126 -7.42 7.41 9.08
C LEU A 126 -6.92 7.26 10.51
N HIS A 127 -7.85 7.04 11.43
CA HIS A 127 -7.46 6.62 12.78
C HIS A 127 -7.01 5.17 12.73
N HIS A 128 -5.70 4.98 12.79
CA HIS A 128 -5.10 3.66 12.76
C HIS A 128 -5.02 3.11 14.18
N SER A 129 -5.61 1.96 14.42
CA SER A 129 -5.28 1.14 15.59
C SER A 129 -3.99 0.36 15.31
N SER A 130 -2.87 1.07 15.30
CA SER A 130 -1.57 0.41 15.15
C SER A 130 -1.23 -0.36 16.41
N SER A 131 -0.60 -1.53 16.25
CA SER A 131 0.18 -2.12 17.33
C SER A 131 1.17 -1.09 17.87
N ASN A 132 1.30 -0.99 19.18
CA ASN A 132 2.28 -0.13 19.84
C ASN A 132 3.73 -0.50 19.45
N CYS A 133 3.95 -1.67 18.85
CA CYS A 133 5.26 -2.16 18.42
C CYS A 133 5.79 -1.53 17.12
N ARG A 134 5.05 -0.64 16.53
CA ARG A 134 5.48 0.02 15.29
C ARG A 134 5.84 1.48 15.57
N GLU A 135 6.90 1.71 16.35
CA GLU A 135 7.44 3.06 16.56
C GLU A 135 7.76 3.78 15.23
N ASN A 136 8.14 3.01 14.20
CA ASN A 136 8.21 3.48 12.81
C ASN A 136 6.92 3.16 12.03
N SER A 137 5.77 3.19 12.71
CA SER A 137 4.49 3.00 12.03
C SER A 137 4.34 4.06 10.97
N LYS A 138 3.83 3.65 9.82
CA LYS A 138 3.48 4.53 8.70
C LYS A 138 2.83 5.79 9.23
N LYS A 139 3.49 6.92 9.12
CA LYS A 139 2.92 8.23 9.51
C LYS A 139 1.85 8.66 8.51
N GLY A 140 2.02 8.25 7.27
CA GLY A 140 1.10 8.54 6.19
C GLY A 140 1.62 8.04 4.85
N LEU A 141 0.88 8.36 3.81
CA LEU A 141 1.25 8.06 2.43
C LEU A 141 0.85 9.18 1.48
N ILE A 142 1.55 9.24 0.35
CA ILE A 142 1.24 10.10 -0.80
C ILE A 142 0.66 9.18 -1.88
N GLY A 143 -0.58 9.44 -2.25
CA GLY A 143 -1.31 8.64 -3.25
C GLY A 143 -1.05 9.08 -4.69
N SER A 144 -1.66 8.37 -5.62
CA SER A 144 -1.48 8.53 -7.07
C SER A 144 -2.23 9.71 -7.68
N TYR A 145 -3.27 10.23 -7.01
CA TYR A 145 -4.16 11.25 -7.60
C TYR A 145 -3.46 12.53 -8.09
N PRO A 146 -2.44 13.08 -7.40
CA PRO A 146 -1.73 14.26 -7.90
C PRO A 146 -0.75 14.00 -9.05
N LEU A 147 -0.40 12.74 -9.35
CA LEU A 147 0.65 12.41 -10.31
C LEU A 147 0.36 12.91 -11.73
N PRO A 148 -0.85 12.72 -12.33
CA PRO A 148 -1.13 13.28 -13.66
C PRO A 148 -1.02 14.81 -13.72
N ILE A 149 -1.27 15.51 -12.62
CA ILE A 149 -1.14 16.97 -12.54
C ILE A 149 0.35 17.35 -12.48
N LEU A 150 1.13 16.69 -11.63
CA LEU A 150 2.56 16.95 -11.46
C LEU A 150 3.36 16.64 -12.72
N PHE A 151 2.96 15.64 -13.49
CA PHE A 151 3.65 15.16 -14.68
C PHE A 151 2.95 15.55 -15.99
N ASN A 152 1.99 16.49 -15.95
CA ASN A 152 1.34 17.02 -17.12
C ASN A 152 2.38 17.62 -18.08
N GLY A 153 2.31 17.26 -19.36
CA GLY A 153 3.24 17.69 -20.39
C GLY A 153 4.64 17.06 -20.35
N GLY A 154 4.88 16.13 -19.42
CA GLY A 154 6.15 15.42 -19.26
C GLY A 154 5.95 13.94 -18.97
N LEU A 155 6.99 13.30 -18.46
CA LEU A 155 7.03 11.88 -18.09
C LEU A 155 7.46 11.73 -16.65
N LEU A 156 6.82 10.78 -15.94
CA LEU A 156 7.26 10.33 -14.61
C LEU A 156 8.26 9.19 -14.80
N GLN A 157 9.49 9.36 -14.31
CA GLN A 157 10.42 8.25 -14.20
C GLN A 157 10.60 7.84 -12.74
N PHE A 158 10.47 6.54 -12.45
CA PHE A 158 10.99 5.91 -11.23
C PHE A 158 12.38 5.36 -11.56
N ASP A 159 13.41 5.99 -11.04
CA ASP A 159 14.79 5.58 -11.18
C ASP A 159 15.25 4.89 -9.89
N PHE A 160 15.24 3.57 -9.90
CA PHE A 160 15.64 2.79 -8.73
C PHE A 160 17.15 2.63 -8.60
N ASP A 161 17.91 2.82 -9.68
CA ASP A 161 19.37 2.85 -9.60
C ASP A 161 19.86 4.05 -8.79
N GLU A 162 19.25 5.23 -9.04
CA GLU A 162 19.58 6.48 -8.39
C GLU A 162 18.67 6.81 -7.20
N GLN A 163 17.67 5.96 -6.92
CA GLN A 163 16.64 6.14 -5.88
C GLN A 163 15.97 7.52 -5.95
N LYS A 164 15.45 7.87 -7.12
CA LYS A 164 14.74 9.14 -7.33
C LYS A 164 13.55 9.00 -8.28
N ILE A 165 12.55 9.85 -8.03
CA ILE A 165 11.48 10.15 -8.96
C ILE A 165 11.93 11.34 -9.81
N VAL A 166 11.79 11.26 -11.13
CA VAL A 166 12.28 12.29 -12.05
C VAL A 166 11.16 12.75 -12.98
N PHE A 167 11.05 14.05 -13.19
CA PHE A 167 10.30 14.62 -14.29
C PHE A 167 11.20 14.70 -15.52
N LEU A 168 10.83 14.00 -16.59
CA LEU A 168 11.50 14.07 -17.88
C LEU A 168 10.67 14.88 -18.86
N GLU A 169 11.34 15.60 -19.72
CA GLU A 169 10.70 16.21 -20.90
C GLU A 169 10.29 15.11 -21.91
N LYS A 170 9.18 15.27 -22.60
CA LYS A 170 8.73 14.26 -23.60
C LYS A 170 9.74 14.00 -24.69
N SER A 171 10.55 15.02 -25.07
CA SER A 171 11.64 14.88 -26.03
C SER A 171 12.74 13.88 -25.62
N GLU A 172 12.87 13.58 -24.32
CA GLU A 172 13.85 12.63 -23.82
C GLU A 172 13.43 11.18 -24.03
N LEU A 173 12.15 10.90 -24.36
CA LEU A 173 11.64 9.53 -24.47
C LEU A 173 12.37 8.70 -25.52
N GLU A 174 12.66 9.27 -26.70
CA GLU A 174 13.36 8.54 -27.74
C GLU A 174 14.78 8.17 -27.32
N THR A 175 15.47 9.09 -26.63
CA THR A 175 16.77 8.78 -26.04
C THR A 175 16.67 7.65 -25.02
N ARG A 176 15.63 7.64 -24.16
CA ARG A 176 15.40 6.56 -23.19
C ARG A 176 15.13 5.21 -23.87
N LYS A 177 14.38 5.18 -24.97
CA LYS A 177 14.18 3.97 -25.78
C LYS A 177 15.50 3.44 -26.33
N LEU A 178 16.35 4.31 -26.84
CA LEU A 178 17.70 3.93 -27.30
C LEU A 178 18.57 3.38 -26.15
N MET A 179 18.32 3.83 -24.91
CA MET A 179 18.95 3.29 -23.71
C MET A 179 18.35 1.96 -23.23
N GLY A 180 17.39 1.38 -23.96
CA GLY A 180 16.82 0.08 -23.71
C GLY A 180 15.48 0.07 -22.94
N PHE A 181 14.82 1.22 -22.78
CA PHE A 181 13.45 1.22 -22.28
C PHE A 181 12.49 0.66 -23.33
N LYS A 182 11.68 -0.31 -22.94
CA LYS A 182 10.68 -1.00 -23.78
C LYS A 182 9.27 -0.65 -23.30
N GLU A 183 8.36 -0.46 -24.26
CA GLU A 183 6.94 -0.27 -23.93
C GLU A 183 6.35 -1.58 -23.41
N VAL A 184 5.52 -1.48 -22.36
CA VAL A 184 4.73 -2.61 -21.83
C VAL A 184 3.25 -2.36 -22.06
N LYS A 185 2.49 -3.42 -22.29
CA LYS A 185 1.03 -3.35 -22.39
C LYS A 185 0.45 -2.83 -21.07
N THR A 186 -0.38 -1.80 -21.14
CA THR A 186 -0.90 -1.09 -19.97
C THR A 186 -2.38 -0.77 -20.08
N LYS A 187 -3.00 -0.48 -18.94
CA LYS A 187 -4.34 0.07 -18.83
C LYS A 187 -4.36 1.14 -17.74
N PHE A 188 -4.85 2.32 -18.06
CA PHE A 188 -4.98 3.43 -17.12
C PHE A 188 -6.42 3.53 -16.59
N ILE A 189 -6.55 3.79 -15.28
CA ILE A 189 -7.82 4.01 -14.60
C ILE A 189 -7.89 5.49 -14.24
N LYS A 190 -8.50 6.30 -15.12
CA LYS A 190 -8.53 7.77 -14.99
C LYS A 190 -9.16 8.26 -13.69
N SER A 191 -10.16 7.56 -13.16
CA SER A 191 -10.92 7.98 -11.98
C SER A 191 -10.08 8.05 -10.69
N ASN A 192 -8.94 7.34 -10.64
CA ASN A 192 -8.08 7.29 -9.46
C ASN A 192 -6.58 7.42 -9.79
N SER A 193 -6.26 7.76 -11.05
CA SER A 193 -4.88 7.94 -11.54
C SER A 193 -3.99 6.68 -11.44
N HIS A 194 -4.60 5.52 -11.28
CA HIS A 194 -3.89 4.26 -11.26
C HIS A 194 -3.53 3.80 -12.68
N PHE A 195 -2.44 3.07 -12.79
CA PHE A 195 -2.13 2.34 -14.01
C PHE A 195 -1.80 0.88 -13.70
N LEU A 196 -2.09 0.05 -14.68
CA LEU A 196 -1.91 -1.39 -14.62
C LEU A 196 -0.90 -1.79 -15.68
N VAL A 197 -0.03 -2.72 -15.35
CA VAL A 197 0.86 -3.38 -16.31
C VAL A 197 0.40 -4.82 -16.52
N TYR A 198 0.49 -5.32 -17.75
CA TYR A 198 0.12 -6.69 -18.03
C TYR A 198 1.30 -7.62 -17.84
N LEU A 199 1.10 -8.66 -17.06
CA LEU A 199 2.03 -9.77 -16.90
C LEU A 199 1.37 -11.06 -17.37
N THR A 200 2.17 -11.95 -17.95
CA THR A 200 1.73 -13.32 -18.24
C THR A 200 2.35 -14.27 -17.23
N ILE A 201 1.55 -14.93 -16.43
CA ILE A 201 1.97 -15.91 -15.42
C ILE A 201 1.28 -17.24 -15.75
N ASN A 202 2.06 -18.31 -15.87
CA ASN A 202 1.54 -19.66 -16.22
C ASN A 202 0.64 -19.64 -17.49
N GLY A 203 1.01 -18.83 -18.49
CA GLY A 203 0.26 -18.69 -19.75
C GLY A 203 -0.96 -17.79 -19.69
N VAL A 204 -1.35 -17.25 -18.53
CA VAL A 204 -2.48 -16.34 -18.35
C VAL A 204 -1.98 -14.90 -18.31
N GLU A 205 -2.45 -14.07 -19.25
CA GLU A 205 -2.12 -12.63 -19.28
C GLU A 205 -3.22 -11.85 -18.55
N GLU A 206 -2.84 -11.17 -17.46
CA GLU A 206 -3.74 -10.34 -16.67
C GLU A 206 -3.14 -8.98 -16.33
N PRO A 207 -3.98 -7.96 -16.02
CA PRO A 207 -3.54 -6.65 -15.55
C PRO A 207 -3.21 -6.67 -14.05
N PHE A 208 -2.09 -6.06 -13.70
CA PHE A 208 -1.57 -5.91 -12.35
C PHE A 208 -1.47 -4.44 -11.98
N LEU A 209 -2.07 -4.04 -10.86
CA LEU A 209 -1.92 -2.71 -10.30
C LEU A 209 -0.45 -2.47 -9.94
N PHE A 210 0.11 -1.38 -10.43
CA PHE A 210 1.45 -0.91 -10.05
C PHE A 210 1.36 -0.21 -8.69
N ASP A 211 1.85 -0.86 -7.64
CA ASP A 211 1.60 -0.49 -6.25
C ASP A 211 2.89 -0.41 -5.43
N THR A 212 3.46 0.80 -5.35
CA THR A 212 4.65 1.05 -4.53
C THR A 212 4.38 1.05 -3.03
N GLY A 213 3.11 1.05 -2.61
CA GLY A 213 2.69 0.87 -1.21
C GLY A 213 2.71 -0.58 -0.74
N ASN A 214 2.66 -1.55 -1.66
CA ASN A 214 2.78 -2.96 -1.34
C ASN A 214 4.25 -3.36 -1.18
N SER A 215 4.67 -3.55 0.06
CA SER A 215 6.04 -3.95 0.40
C SER A 215 6.17 -5.44 0.79
N SER A 216 5.04 -6.17 0.87
CA SER A 216 5.02 -7.50 1.47
C SER A 216 5.39 -8.61 0.49
N PHE A 217 4.81 -8.58 -0.71
CA PHE A 217 5.04 -9.59 -1.74
C PHE A 217 5.35 -8.94 -3.09
N PRO A 218 6.24 -9.57 -3.90
CA PRO A 218 6.51 -9.08 -5.24
C PRO A 218 5.25 -9.00 -6.10
N ILE A 219 4.43 -10.04 -6.05
CA ILE A 219 3.19 -10.19 -6.81
C ILE A 219 2.10 -10.76 -5.90
N ILE A 220 0.93 -10.14 -5.89
CA ILE A 220 -0.28 -10.63 -5.24
C ILE A 220 -1.32 -10.92 -6.32
N VAL A 221 -1.81 -12.15 -6.33
CA VAL A 221 -2.84 -12.61 -7.26
C VAL A 221 -4.17 -12.66 -6.52
N SER A 222 -5.17 -11.96 -7.06
CA SER A 222 -6.53 -11.92 -6.52
C SER A 222 -7.18 -13.31 -6.49
N SER A 223 -8.13 -13.50 -5.59
CA SER A 223 -8.98 -14.70 -5.56
C SER A 223 -9.79 -14.87 -6.85
N LYS A 224 -10.10 -13.76 -7.54
CA LYS A 224 -10.88 -13.73 -8.78
C LYS A 224 -10.05 -14.03 -10.04
N SER A 225 -8.73 -14.03 -9.91
CA SER A 225 -7.80 -14.23 -11.04
C SER A 225 -7.87 -15.66 -11.57
N GLU A 226 -7.73 -15.81 -12.89
CA GLU A 226 -7.62 -17.08 -13.58
C GLU A 226 -6.25 -17.73 -13.43
N ILE A 227 -5.25 -17.00 -12.94
CA ILE A 227 -3.91 -17.52 -12.68
C ILE A 227 -4.00 -18.65 -11.65
N LYS A 228 -3.73 -19.88 -12.08
CA LYS A 228 -3.74 -21.07 -11.23
C LYS A 228 -2.32 -21.47 -10.89
N SER A 229 -2.13 -21.94 -9.67
CA SER A 229 -0.89 -22.59 -9.30
C SER A 229 -0.99 -24.07 -9.68
N GLU A 230 -0.05 -24.56 -10.46
CA GLU A 230 0.01 -26.01 -10.78
C GLU A 230 0.38 -26.82 -9.54
N LEU A 231 1.28 -26.29 -8.71
CA LEU A 231 1.70 -26.89 -7.45
C LEU A 231 1.77 -25.80 -6.38
N PRO A 232 0.88 -25.82 -5.38
CA PRO A 232 1.02 -24.93 -4.24
C PRO A 232 2.34 -25.28 -3.54
N PHE A 233 3.12 -24.25 -3.24
CA PHE A 233 4.38 -24.44 -2.54
C PHE A 233 4.17 -24.54 -1.03
N SER A 234 3.43 -23.57 -0.47
CA SER A 234 3.04 -23.55 0.95
C SER A 234 1.67 -22.94 1.11
N GLU A 235 0.82 -23.57 1.90
CA GLU A 235 -0.50 -23.07 2.25
C GLU A 235 -0.50 -22.51 3.66
N TYR A 236 -1.21 -21.41 3.86
CA TYR A 236 -1.32 -20.71 5.14
C TYR A 236 -2.76 -20.37 5.46
N ASP A 237 -3.13 -20.58 6.71
CA ASP A 237 -4.34 -20.06 7.31
C ASP A 237 -4.01 -18.71 7.99
N GLY A 238 -4.92 -17.74 7.92
CA GLY A 238 -4.75 -16.44 8.57
C GLY A 238 -4.21 -15.34 7.66
N ALA A 239 -3.77 -14.25 8.25
CA ALA A 239 -3.47 -13.01 7.54
C ALA A 239 -2.01 -12.90 7.14
N LEU A 240 -1.69 -12.98 5.84
CA LEU A 240 -0.36 -12.68 5.31
C LEU A 240 -0.17 -11.20 4.93
N LEU A 241 -1.25 -10.44 4.80
CA LEU A 241 -1.24 -9.02 4.44
C LEU A 241 -1.67 -8.18 5.63
N SER A 242 -0.90 -7.15 5.94
CA SER A 242 -1.31 -6.07 6.84
C SER A 242 -2.03 -4.99 6.05
N LEU A 243 -3.28 -4.75 6.39
CA LEU A 243 -4.07 -3.68 5.80
C LEU A 243 -3.79 -2.34 6.49
N ALA A 244 -4.15 -1.24 5.83
CA ALA A 244 -3.97 0.10 6.38
C ALA A 244 -4.73 0.34 7.70
N ASN A 245 -5.77 -0.45 7.99
CA ASN A 245 -6.54 -0.37 9.24
C ASN A 245 -6.02 -1.27 10.37
N GLY A 246 -4.89 -1.96 10.16
CA GLY A 246 -4.32 -2.91 11.14
C GLY A 246 -5.12 -4.19 11.34
N LYS A 247 -6.21 -4.40 10.61
CA LYS A 247 -6.99 -5.63 10.70
C LYS A 247 -6.30 -6.78 9.97
N HIS A 248 -6.41 -7.94 10.55
CA HIS A 248 -5.96 -9.21 9.99
C HIS A 248 -7.17 -10.09 9.77
N ASN A 249 -7.34 -10.55 8.54
CA ASN A 249 -8.45 -11.42 8.20
C ASN A 249 -7.98 -12.87 8.12
N ASN A 250 -8.77 -13.77 8.67
CA ASN A 250 -8.55 -15.20 8.48
C ASN A 250 -8.83 -15.56 7.03
N ALA A 251 -7.83 -16.11 6.36
CA ALA A 251 -7.93 -16.48 4.95
C ALA A 251 -7.05 -17.68 4.64
N ASN A 252 -7.40 -18.39 3.60
CA ASN A 252 -6.50 -19.33 2.98
C ASN A 252 -5.63 -18.60 1.98
N ASN A 253 -4.32 -18.66 2.18
CA ASN A 253 -3.33 -18.03 1.32
C ASN A 253 -2.38 -19.10 0.79
N LEU A 254 -1.98 -18.92 -0.45
CA LEU A 254 -1.08 -19.82 -1.15
C LEU A 254 0.13 -19.02 -1.62
N ILE A 255 1.32 -19.45 -1.21
CA ILE A 255 2.57 -18.90 -1.71
C ILE A 255 3.15 -19.88 -2.72
N LYS A 256 3.41 -19.39 -3.93
CA LYS A 256 4.14 -20.11 -4.97
C LYS A 256 5.46 -19.41 -5.25
N LEU A 257 6.51 -20.20 -5.38
CA LEU A 257 7.86 -19.74 -5.72
C LEU A 257 8.24 -20.19 -7.13
N ASN A 258 9.25 -19.51 -7.68
CA ASN A 258 9.85 -19.85 -8.98
C ASN A 258 8.80 -19.94 -10.11
N SER A 259 7.80 -19.08 -10.05
CA SER A 259 6.89 -18.93 -11.18
C SER A 259 7.56 -18.08 -12.26
N SER A 260 7.60 -18.62 -13.45
CA SER A 260 7.95 -17.85 -14.63
C SER A 260 6.84 -16.84 -14.93
N PHE A 261 7.21 -15.58 -15.12
CA PHE A 261 6.31 -14.57 -15.65
C PHE A 261 6.95 -13.85 -16.82
N LYS A 262 6.12 -13.32 -17.71
CA LYS A 262 6.57 -12.49 -18.83
C LYS A 262 6.04 -11.07 -18.65
N ILE A 263 6.92 -10.11 -18.94
CA ILE A 263 6.57 -8.70 -19.10
C ILE A 263 7.10 -8.26 -20.47
N ALA A 264 6.22 -7.82 -21.36
CA ALA A 264 6.52 -7.66 -22.78
C ALA A 264 7.13 -8.96 -23.38
N ASP A 265 8.36 -8.89 -23.91
CA ASP A 265 9.09 -10.00 -24.51
C ASP A 265 10.08 -10.69 -23.54
N GLU A 266 10.18 -10.20 -22.29
CA GLU A 266 11.15 -10.69 -21.33
C GLU A 266 10.52 -11.66 -20.32
N THR A 267 11.26 -12.71 -19.98
CA THR A 267 10.84 -13.74 -19.01
C THR A 267 11.68 -13.65 -17.75
N TYR A 268 11.03 -13.71 -16.60
CA TYR A 268 11.64 -13.65 -15.28
C TYR A 268 11.05 -14.71 -14.36
N GLU A 269 11.77 -15.02 -13.29
CA GLU A 269 11.27 -15.86 -12.21
C GLU A 269 11.03 -15.05 -10.95
N THR A 270 9.94 -15.32 -10.27
CA THR A 270 9.60 -14.65 -9.01
C THR A 270 8.65 -15.49 -8.16
N ALA A 271 8.43 -15.03 -6.94
CA ALA A 271 7.39 -15.57 -6.06
C ALA A 271 6.09 -14.77 -6.21
N TYR A 272 4.96 -15.43 -6.05
CA TYR A 272 3.67 -14.76 -5.90
C TYR A 272 2.84 -15.33 -4.75
N LEU A 273 1.98 -14.48 -4.19
CA LEU A 273 0.95 -14.86 -3.24
C LEU A 273 -0.40 -14.84 -3.94
N LYS A 274 -1.11 -15.98 -3.93
CA LYS A 274 -2.55 -16.01 -4.24
C LYS A 274 -3.33 -16.03 -2.92
N THR A 275 -4.27 -15.11 -2.77
CA THR A 275 -5.04 -14.99 -1.54
C THR A 275 -6.54 -14.97 -1.78
N SER A 276 -7.30 -15.68 -0.95
CA SER A 276 -8.76 -15.69 -0.99
C SER A 276 -9.40 -14.42 -0.42
N THR A 277 -8.65 -13.59 0.28
CA THR A 277 -9.15 -12.33 0.88
C THR A 277 -8.85 -11.09 0.05
N PHE A 278 -7.95 -11.17 -0.91
CA PHE A 278 -7.70 -10.07 -1.82
C PHE A 278 -8.77 -10.07 -2.93
N GLU A 279 -9.85 -9.33 -2.68
CA GLU A 279 -10.98 -9.19 -3.62
C GLU A 279 -10.84 -8.00 -4.55
N GLY A 280 -9.64 -7.44 -4.68
CA GLY A 280 -9.37 -6.35 -5.61
C GLY A 280 -9.78 -6.72 -7.04
N ASP A 281 -10.20 -5.72 -7.82
CA ASP A 281 -10.60 -5.93 -9.22
C ASP A 281 -9.40 -6.27 -10.11
N TYR A 282 -8.18 -6.11 -9.60
CA TYR A 282 -6.92 -6.39 -10.29
C TYR A 282 -5.94 -7.09 -9.35
N ASN A 283 -5.05 -7.86 -9.92
CA ASN A 283 -3.86 -8.33 -9.25
C ASN A 283 -2.95 -7.15 -8.91
N ASN A 284 -1.88 -7.37 -8.16
CA ASN A 284 -1.02 -6.29 -7.66
C ASN A 284 0.45 -6.68 -7.81
N ILE A 285 1.29 -5.76 -8.30
CA ILE A 285 2.75 -5.85 -8.22
C ILE A 285 3.25 -4.86 -7.18
N GLY A 286 4.04 -5.38 -6.24
CA GLY A 286 4.59 -4.59 -5.14
C GLY A 286 6.02 -4.10 -5.40
N THR A 287 6.51 -3.26 -4.50
CA THR A 287 7.84 -2.67 -4.61
C THR A 287 8.96 -3.71 -4.66
N ALA A 288 8.78 -4.86 -4.02
CA ALA A 288 9.76 -5.96 -4.12
C ALA A 288 9.97 -6.45 -5.56
N PHE A 289 8.95 -6.32 -6.44
CA PHE A 289 9.05 -6.56 -7.87
C PHE A 289 9.47 -5.30 -8.62
N ILE A 290 8.77 -4.18 -8.38
CA ILE A 290 8.89 -2.91 -9.11
C ILE A 290 10.34 -2.40 -9.09
N LYS A 291 11.02 -2.48 -7.95
CA LYS A 291 12.37 -1.97 -7.74
C LYS A 291 13.47 -2.63 -8.60
N ASN A 292 13.16 -3.73 -9.29
CA ASN A 292 14.13 -4.40 -10.15
C ASN A 292 14.22 -3.79 -11.56
N PHE A 293 13.44 -2.77 -11.80
CA PHE A 293 13.37 -2.08 -13.07
C PHE A 293 13.32 -0.56 -12.82
N ASN A 294 13.79 0.20 -13.81
CA ASN A 294 13.46 1.62 -13.93
C ASN A 294 12.23 1.74 -14.82
N TRP A 295 11.31 2.63 -14.45
CA TRP A 295 10.02 2.77 -15.11
C TRP A 295 9.82 4.19 -15.60
N ILE A 296 9.17 4.35 -16.76
CA ILE A 296 8.72 5.64 -17.27
C ILE A 296 7.22 5.56 -17.53
N VAL A 297 6.47 6.54 -17.02
CA VAL A 297 5.01 6.63 -17.15
C VAL A 297 4.66 7.91 -17.88
N ASP A 298 3.97 7.79 -19.00
CA ASP A 298 3.35 8.88 -19.74
C ASP A 298 1.84 8.89 -19.45
N TYR A 299 1.41 9.79 -18.57
CA TYR A 299 -0.01 9.92 -18.23
C TYR A 299 -0.84 10.47 -19.38
N ASP A 300 -0.27 11.32 -20.24
CA ASP A 300 -1.00 11.94 -21.36
C ASP A 300 -1.28 10.91 -22.45
N LEU A 301 -0.28 10.11 -22.83
CA LEU A 301 -0.42 9.06 -23.85
C LEU A 301 -0.87 7.72 -23.24
N GLN A 302 -0.95 7.62 -21.93
CA GLN A 302 -1.31 6.41 -21.19
C GLN A 302 -0.40 5.21 -21.53
N LYS A 303 0.91 5.46 -21.53
CA LYS A 303 1.95 4.48 -21.83
C LYS A 303 2.89 4.30 -20.66
N VAL A 304 3.40 3.10 -20.51
CA VAL A 304 4.45 2.77 -19.54
C VAL A 304 5.59 2.08 -20.27
N TYR A 305 6.80 2.45 -19.89
CA TYR A 305 8.04 1.84 -20.38
C TYR A 305 8.83 1.34 -19.20
N PHE A 306 9.57 0.26 -19.39
CA PHE A 306 10.43 -0.31 -18.37
C PHE A 306 11.78 -0.69 -18.94
N LYS A 307 12.77 -0.74 -18.06
CA LYS A 307 14.11 -1.21 -18.35
C LYS A 307 14.64 -1.94 -17.12
N ARG A 308 15.29 -3.08 -17.33
CA ARG A 308 16.02 -3.74 -16.27
C ARG A 308 17.08 -2.79 -15.69
N ASN A 309 17.15 -2.67 -14.37
CA ASN A 309 18.16 -1.88 -13.69
C ASN A 309 19.32 -2.73 -13.17
N SER A 310 20.26 -2.11 -12.45
CA SER A 310 21.45 -2.78 -11.90
C SER A 310 21.14 -3.63 -10.66
N ILE A 311 19.97 -3.47 -10.03
CA ILE A 311 19.57 -4.26 -8.86
C ILE A 311 19.41 -5.71 -9.31
N GLN A 312 20.23 -6.59 -8.76
CA GLN A 312 20.11 -8.01 -9.05
C GLN A 312 18.84 -8.55 -8.41
N LEU A 313 17.98 -9.19 -9.20
CA LEU A 313 16.95 -10.06 -8.67
C LEU A 313 17.68 -11.16 -7.87
N SER A 314 17.64 -11.05 -6.55
CA SER A 314 17.93 -12.22 -5.74
C SER A 314 16.87 -13.25 -6.11
N SER A 315 17.29 -14.36 -6.71
CA SER A 315 16.38 -15.49 -6.93
C SER A 315 15.76 -15.84 -5.57
N PRO A 316 14.43 -15.75 -5.41
CA PRO A 316 13.83 -16.06 -4.14
C PRO A 316 14.13 -17.51 -3.81
N THR A 317 14.84 -17.73 -2.72
CA THR A 317 15.03 -19.10 -2.23
C THR A 317 13.74 -19.54 -1.55
N ILE A 318 13.38 -20.81 -1.73
CA ILE A 318 12.23 -21.45 -1.08
C ILE A 318 12.18 -21.09 0.42
N SER A 319 13.32 -21.19 1.10
CA SER A 319 13.45 -20.86 2.53
C SER A 319 13.15 -19.40 2.88
N SER A 320 13.10 -18.47 1.92
CA SER A 320 12.87 -17.06 2.22
C SER A 320 11.41 -16.72 2.54
N PHE A 321 10.47 -17.54 2.11
CA PHE A 321 9.03 -17.31 2.28
C PHE A 321 8.34 -18.33 3.18
N GLU A 322 8.95 -19.50 3.47
CA GLU A 322 8.38 -20.47 4.36
C GLU A 322 8.59 -20.08 5.82
N PHE A 323 7.55 -20.17 6.60
CA PHE A 323 7.56 -19.98 8.05
C PHE A 323 6.47 -20.87 8.69
N ASP A 324 6.58 -21.11 9.97
CA ASP A 324 5.57 -21.89 10.69
C ASP A 324 4.40 -21.03 11.13
N TYR A 325 4.69 -19.92 11.81
CA TYR A 325 3.69 -19.01 12.36
C TYR A 325 4.13 -17.56 12.19
N LYS A 326 3.16 -16.63 12.21
CA LYS A 326 3.39 -15.20 12.41
C LYS A 326 2.53 -14.69 13.53
N VAL A 327 3.08 -13.74 14.27
CA VAL A 327 2.43 -13.09 15.39
C VAL A 327 2.24 -11.60 15.15
N PHE A 328 1.34 -11.03 15.91
CA PHE A 328 1.06 -9.61 15.89
C PHE A 328 0.70 -9.15 17.31
N ALA A 329 1.34 -8.08 17.76
CA ALA A 329 0.96 -7.38 18.98
C ALA A 329 -0.26 -6.49 18.67
N ASP A 330 -1.41 -6.87 19.23
CA ASP A 330 -2.65 -6.16 18.99
C ASP A 330 -2.74 -4.84 19.80
N PRO A 331 -3.70 -3.97 19.52
CA PRO A 331 -3.87 -2.71 20.24
C PRO A 331 -4.16 -2.88 21.75
N THR A 332 -4.49 -4.08 22.21
CA THR A 332 -4.71 -4.38 23.63
C THR A 332 -3.44 -4.88 24.33
N ASN A 333 -2.29 -4.81 23.65
CA ASN A 333 -0.99 -5.32 24.09
C ASN A 333 -1.00 -6.85 24.32
N GLU A 334 -1.68 -7.58 23.45
CA GLU A 334 -1.64 -9.03 23.42
C GLU A 334 -0.91 -9.52 22.17
N LEU A 335 0.07 -10.42 22.36
CA LEU A 335 0.77 -11.04 21.25
C LEU A 335 -0.03 -12.27 20.79
N ARG A 336 -0.58 -12.18 19.56
CA ARG A 336 -1.45 -13.23 19.02
C ARG A 336 -0.91 -13.85 17.75
N ILE A 337 -1.18 -15.13 17.55
CA ILE A 337 -0.89 -15.86 16.32
C ILE A 337 -1.90 -15.43 15.26
N ILE A 338 -1.43 -14.80 14.18
CA ILE A 338 -2.27 -14.27 13.09
C ILE A 338 -2.16 -15.11 11.82
N THR A 339 -1.11 -15.92 11.68
CA THR A 339 -0.91 -16.79 10.52
C THR A 339 -0.27 -18.09 10.97
N LYS A 340 -0.67 -19.19 10.36
CA LYS A 340 -0.02 -20.50 10.54
C LYS A 340 0.07 -21.24 9.21
N ARG A 341 1.15 -22.02 9.03
CA ARG A 341 1.26 -22.94 7.91
C ARG A 341 0.27 -24.10 8.09
N LYS A 342 -0.44 -24.46 7.02
CA LYS A 342 -1.36 -25.59 7.02
C LYS A 342 -0.66 -26.88 7.42
N GLY A 343 -1.35 -27.71 8.19
CA GLY A 343 -0.81 -28.97 8.71
C GLY A 343 -0.13 -28.83 10.07
N LEU A 344 0.22 -27.63 10.53
CA LEU A 344 0.70 -27.43 11.89
C LEU A 344 -0.48 -27.40 12.88
N SER A 345 -0.34 -28.11 14.00
CA SER A 345 -1.40 -28.26 15.01
C SER A 345 -1.01 -27.78 16.42
N THR A 346 0.27 -27.45 16.64
CA THR A 346 0.79 -27.05 17.95
C THR A 346 0.07 -25.81 18.48
N PHE A 347 -0.11 -24.79 17.62
CA PHE A 347 -0.82 -23.57 17.97
C PHE A 347 -1.96 -23.30 16.98
N GLN A 348 -2.97 -22.53 17.42
CA GLN A 348 -4.11 -22.14 16.62
C GLN A 348 -4.07 -20.64 16.30
N LEU A 349 -4.83 -20.23 15.26
CA LEU A 349 -5.05 -18.81 14.99
C LEU A 349 -5.74 -18.16 16.19
N ASN A 350 -5.31 -16.95 16.51
CA ASN A 350 -5.74 -16.12 17.65
C ASN A 350 -5.28 -16.61 19.02
N ASP A 351 -4.54 -17.72 19.12
CA ASP A 351 -3.91 -18.08 20.40
C ASP A 351 -3.06 -16.90 20.89
N LYS A 352 -3.27 -16.52 22.16
CA LYS A 352 -2.48 -15.50 22.84
C LYS A 352 -1.20 -16.13 23.38
N ILE A 353 -0.05 -15.58 23.03
CA ILE A 353 1.24 -15.98 23.59
C ILE A 353 1.40 -15.36 24.97
N LEU A 354 1.61 -16.21 25.97
CA LEU A 354 1.80 -15.79 27.36
C LEU A 354 3.28 -15.70 27.73
N SER A 355 4.10 -16.64 27.23
CA SER A 355 5.55 -16.63 27.49
C SER A 355 6.32 -17.28 26.34
N VAL A 356 7.59 -16.90 26.20
CA VAL A 356 8.56 -17.47 25.29
C VAL A 356 9.83 -17.77 26.09
N ASN A 357 10.30 -19.03 26.08
CA ASN A 357 11.47 -19.51 26.84
C ASN A 357 11.43 -19.09 28.31
N GLY A 358 10.25 -19.22 28.93
CA GLY A 358 10.04 -18.88 30.35
C GLY A 358 9.84 -17.39 30.65
N VAL A 359 10.08 -16.48 29.68
CA VAL A 359 9.86 -15.05 29.87
C VAL A 359 8.41 -14.70 29.57
N LEU A 360 7.73 -14.07 30.52
CA LEU A 360 6.34 -13.60 30.34
C LEU A 360 6.30 -12.43 29.36
N ILE A 361 5.27 -12.45 28.51
CA ILE A 361 5.03 -11.37 27.54
C ILE A 361 4.14 -10.31 28.19
N ASP A 362 4.62 -9.08 28.21
CA ASP A 362 3.93 -7.89 28.72
C ASP A 362 4.08 -6.69 27.76
N LYS A 363 3.55 -5.56 28.15
CA LYS A 363 3.59 -4.32 27.35
C LYS A 363 5.00 -3.77 27.10
N GLU A 364 5.98 -4.16 27.93
CA GLU A 364 7.34 -3.62 27.86
C GLU A 364 8.20 -4.42 26.88
N ASN A 365 7.95 -5.72 26.75
CA ASN A 365 8.73 -6.62 25.91
C ASN A 365 8.00 -7.18 24.67
N ILE A 366 6.69 -6.95 24.57
CA ILE A 366 5.86 -7.51 23.48
C ILE A 366 6.40 -7.23 22.08
N CYS A 367 6.99 -6.05 21.86
CA CYS A 367 7.52 -5.65 20.56
C CYS A 367 8.81 -6.39 20.21
N GLU A 368 9.65 -6.64 21.19
CA GLU A 368 10.85 -7.46 21.02
C GLU A 368 10.48 -8.89 20.62
N TYR A 369 9.49 -9.46 21.30
CA TYR A 369 9.05 -10.83 21.01
C TYR A 369 8.24 -10.94 19.72
N GLU A 370 7.47 -9.91 19.32
CA GLU A 370 6.86 -9.88 17.99
C GLU A 370 7.95 -9.95 16.90
N GLN A 371 9.02 -9.15 17.03
CA GLN A 371 10.13 -9.15 16.09
C GLN A 371 10.89 -10.47 16.11
N LEU A 372 11.22 -10.98 17.29
CA LEU A 372 11.95 -12.24 17.49
C LEU A 372 11.23 -13.41 16.81
N LEU A 373 9.94 -13.59 17.09
CA LEU A 373 9.15 -14.70 16.57
C LEU A 373 8.89 -14.56 15.06
N ASN A 374 8.64 -13.36 14.55
CA ASN A 374 8.43 -13.12 13.12
C ASN A 374 9.71 -13.25 12.29
N LYS A 375 10.89 -12.99 12.88
CA LYS A 375 12.20 -13.19 12.25
C LYS A 375 12.55 -14.68 12.14
N ASN A 376 12.16 -15.46 13.11
CA ASN A 376 12.43 -16.91 13.16
C ASN A 376 11.36 -17.69 12.40
N LYS A 377 11.75 -18.34 11.34
CA LYS A 377 10.84 -19.06 10.43
C LYS A 377 10.33 -20.36 11.02
N LYS A 378 11.15 -21.01 11.86
CA LYS A 378 10.84 -22.26 12.57
C LYS A 378 10.77 -21.98 14.07
N TRP A 379 9.76 -22.56 14.71
CA TRP A 379 9.52 -22.32 16.13
C TRP A 379 9.90 -23.49 17.03
N ASP A 380 10.50 -24.52 16.48
CA ASP A 380 10.89 -25.74 17.20
C ASP A 380 11.88 -25.48 18.37
N ASN A 381 12.61 -24.36 18.29
CA ASN A 381 13.61 -23.97 19.30
C ASN A 381 13.03 -23.05 20.41
N PHE A 382 11.73 -22.79 20.39
CA PHE A 382 11.09 -21.94 21.39
C PHE A 382 10.15 -22.76 22.29
N GLU A 383 10.30 -22.59 23.62
CA GLU A 383 9.27 -23.01 24.56
C GLU A 383 8.20 -21.91 24.60
N ILE A 384 7.04 -22.16 24.01
CA ILE A 384 5.96 -21.17 23.91
C ILE A 384 4.75 -21.65 24.70
N LYS A 385 4.28 -20.82 25.65
CA LYS A 385 3.01 -21.05 26.35
C LYS A 385 1.95 -20.11 25.78
N THR A 386 0.79 -20.66 25.48
CA THR A 386 -0.34 -19.93 24.93
C THR A 386 -1.59 -20.08 25.79
N LYS A 387 -2.53 -19.16 25.60
CA LYS A 387 -3.92 -19.25 26.07
C LYS A 387 -4.83 -19.12 24.84
N LYS A 388 -5.80 -20.04 24.77
CA LYS A 388 -6.85 -20.02 23.76
C LYS A 388 -7.81 -18.88 23.96
#